data_ddf0176321aa44e2b26bb79c43c0c88e
#
_entry.id   ddf0176321aa44e2b26bb79c43c0c88e
#
_cell.length_a   1.000
_cell.length_b   1.000
_cell.length_c   1.000
_cell.angle_alpha   90.00
_cell.angle_beta   90.00
_cell.angle_gamma   90.00
#
_symmetry.space_group_name_H-M   'P 1'
#
loop_
_entity.id
_entity.type
_entity.pdbx_description
1 polymer ?
#
loop_
_entity_poly.entity_id
_entity_poly.type
_entity_poly.pdbx_seq_one_letter_code
_entity_poly.pdbx_strand_id
1 'polypeptide(L)'
;MKRVTATSLLASCAVSLALFTSCAGAEQNTLTPEEVADGWQLLFDGKTLNGWKDYNGTTLTQPWHVVDGCIQAKGDGSDASGYIVTDKQYENFELSWDWKLSKGGNSGMLYHVVERPQFAVPYVTGPEYQLIDEPNFPEPLEEWQKLGVDYAMHLPDKSKMKVNPQGEWNNSKIVFDNGHVEHWLNGEKILEFEAWTDDWYEKKNSGKWSNAPEYGLAKKGVLCLQDHGYPASFRNLKIKELPRKSKEVNLFNGVDLKGWEAYGTELWYVKDGLLICESGPDKKYGYLVTCDYYDDFDLTVEFKQEADGNSGVFIRSFIEEDVKVNGWQVEVAPKGHDTGGIYESYGRGWLIQIPDEKETILKEGDWNTMRIKVQGDNVQTWLNGEEMVNINDEKIGAGQGRIALQIHDGGGIKVLWRNLKLKTL
;
A
#
# COMPACT_ATOMS: atom_id res chain seq x y z
N MET A 1 -97.69 28.19 9.52
CA MET A 1 -96.61 27.68 10.36
C MET A 1 -95.58 27.02 9.44
N LYS A 2 -94.52 27.68 9.11
CA LYS A 2 -93.39 27.14 8.33
C LYS A 2 -92.16 27.30 9.22
N ARG A 3 -91.52 26.21 9.57
CA ARG A 3 -90.21 26.13 10.24
C ARG A 3 -89.11 26.45 9.26
N VAL A 4 -88.22 27.41 9.61
CA VAL A 4 -87.00 27.69 8.94
C VAL A 4 -85.88 26.99 9.69
N THR A 5 -85.19 26.08 9.01
CA THR A 5 -83.97 25.45 9.52
C THR A 5 -82.77 26.24 9.06
N ALA A 6 -81.96 26.67 10.00
CA ALA A 6 -80.70 27.37 9.75
C ALA A 6 -79.57 26.32 9.59
N THR A 7 -78.86 26.34 8.46
CA THR A 7 -77.71 25.50 8.20
C THR A 7 -76.46 26.34 8.48
N SER A 8 -75.67 25.95 9.47
CA SER A 8 -74.38 26.56 9.79
C SER A 8 -73.28 25.95 8.91
N LEU A 9 -72.64 26.79 8.10
CA LEU A 9 -71.39 26.46 7.37
C LEU A 9 -70.21 26.65 8.34
N LEU A 10 -69.54 25.56 8.66
CA LEU A 10 -68.20 25.56 9.27
C LEU A 10 -67.16 25.68 8.14
N ALA A 11 -66.50 26.82 8.05
CA ALA A 11 -65.32 27.04 7.18
C ALA A 11 -64.08 26.46 7.89
N SER A 12 -63.55 25.37 7.36
CA SER A 12 -62.30 24.74 7.84
C SER A 12 -61.14 25.47 7.15
N CYS A 13 -60.39 26.31 7.89
CA CYS A 13 -59.11 26.86 7.44
C CYS A 13 -58.03 25.77 7.60
N ALA A 14 -57.66 25.17 6.49
CA ALA A 14 -56.45 24.34 6.41
C ALA A 14 -55.21 25.26 6.33
N VAL A 15 -54.48 25.34 7.46
CA VAL A 15 -53.13 25.98 7.47
C VAL A 15 -52.17 24.99 6.86
N SER A 16 -51.76 25.21 5.61
CA SER A 16 -50.68 24.52 4.95
C SER A 16 -49.35 24.97 5.57
N LEU A 17 -48.78 24.15 6.44
CA LEU A 17 -47.42 24.29 6.97
C LEU A 17 -46.48 23.95 5.81
N ALA A 18 -45.98 24.93 5.09
CA ALA A 18 -44.88 24.73 4.13
C ALA A 18 -43.61 24.48 4.93
N LEU A 19 -43.19 23.22 4.98
CA LEU A 19 -41.85 22.84 5.42
C LEU A 19 -40.84 23.41 4.38
N PHE A 20 -40.30 24.60 4.70
CA PHE A 20 -39.08 25.04 4.06
C PHE A 20 -37.94 24.15 4.56
N THR A 21 -37.66 23.08 3.83
CA THR A 21 -36.34 22.43 3.91
C THR A 21 -35.36 23.45 3.33
N SER A 22 -34.70 24.22 4.21
CA SER A 22 -33.51 24.95 3.81
C SER A 22 -32.48 23.88 3.37
N CYS A 23 -32.10 23.86 2.11
CA CYS A 23 -30.84 23.28 1.70
C CYS A 23 -29.74 24.15 2.34
N ALA A 24 -29.46 23.96 3.62
CA ALA A 24 -28.20 24.37 4.19
C ALA A 24 -27.16 23.58 3.42
N GLY A 25 -26.29 24.27 2.65
CA GLY A 25 -25.14 23.64 2.02
C GLY A 25 -24.40 22.83 3.08
N ALA A 26 -24.03 21.60 2.77
CA ALA A 26 -23.32 20.75 3.71
C ALA A 26 -22.14 21.53 4.31
N GLU A 27 -22.04 21.52 5.63
CA GLU A 27 -20.96 22.21 6.34
C GLU A 27 -19.63 21.59 5.91
N GLN A 28 -18.64 22.41 5.57
CA GLN A 28 -17.36 21.94 5.07
C GLN A 28 -16.58 21.21 6.16
N ASN A 29 -15.85 20.16 5.79
CA ASN A 29 -14.98 19.38 6.67
C ASN A 29 -15.73 18.84 7.89
N THR A 30 -16.95 18.37 7.65
CA THR A 30 -17.79 17.69 8.63
C THR A 30 -18.29 16.37 8.08
N LEU A 31 -18.61 15.44 8.96
CA LEU A 31 -19.27 14.19 8.60
C LEU A 31 -20.75 14.26 8.95
N THR A 32 -21.59 13.71 8.10
CA THR A 32 -22.99 13.49 8.46
C THR A 32 -23.13 12.39 9.51
N PRO A 33 -24.24 12.31 10.26
CA PRO A 33 -24.49 11.21 11.20
C PRO A 33 -24.41 9.82 10.52
N GLU A 34 -24.86 9.73 9.28
CA GLU A 34 -24.82 8.51 8.47
C GLU A 34 -23.37 8.13 8.11
N GLU A 35 -22.54 9.09 7.75
CA GLU A 35 -21.11 8.85 7.47
C GLU A 35 -20.36 8.40 8.73
N VAL A 36 -20.64 9.02 9.87
CA VAL A 36 -20.05 8.58 11.14
C VAL A 36 -20.47 7.13 11.48
N ALA A 37 -21.74 6.81 11.30
CA ALA A 37 -22.26 5.45 11.54
C ALA A 37 -21.68 4.42 10.56
N ASP A 38 -21.35 4.83 9.32
CA ASP A 38 -20.72 4.00 8.27
C ASP A 38 -19.18 3.91 8.40
N GLY A 39 -18.60 4.58 9.40
CA GLY A 39 -17.17 4.46 9.73
C GLY A 39 -16.25 5.45 9.01
N TRP A 40 -16.80 6.49 8.38
CA TRP A 40 -16.00 7.56 7.80
C TRP A 40 -15.27 8.39 8.87
N GLN A 41 -14.09 8.85 8.56
CA GLN A 41 -13.25 9.71 9.38
C GLN A 41 -12.73 10.88 8.55
N LEU A 42 -12.63 12.06 9.17
CA LEU A 42 -12.01 13.21 8.53
C LEU A 42 -10.49 13.08 8.55
N LEU A 43 -9.84 13.37 7.43
CA LEU A 43 -8.40 13.55 7.31
C LEU A 43 -7.98 15.01 7.45
N PHE A 44 -8.95 15.92 7.51
CA PHE A 44 -8.74 17.36 7.66
C PHE A 44 -9.92 18.01 8.39
N ASP A 45 -9.60 18.78 9.43
CA ASP A 45 -10.59 19.43 10.31
C ASP A 45 -11.05 20.81 9.83
N GLY A 46 -10.56 21.29 8.68
CA GLY A 46 -10.81 22.62 8.15
C GLY A 46 -10.01 23.74 8.82
N LYS A 47 -9.16 23.45 9.80
CA LYS A 47 -8.46 24.46 10.62
C LYS A 47 -6.96 24.22 10.75
N THR A 48 -6.54 22.96 10.86
CA THR A 48 -5.14 22.59 11.13
C THR A 48 -4.67 21.50 10.17
N LEU A 49 -3.36 21.39 10.00
CA LEU A 49 -2.72 20.29 9.27
C LEU A 49 -2.28 19.17 10.20
N ASN A 50 -2.93 19.02 11.36
CA ASN A 50 -2.69 17.89 12.24
C ASN A 50 -3.00 16.57 11.52
N GLY A 51 -2.14 15.57 11.66
CA GLY A 51 -2.25 14.31 10.93
C GLY A 51 -1.56 14.32 9.56
N TRP A 52 -0.87 15.44 9.22
CA TRP A 52 -0.08 15.59 8.01
C TRP A 52 1.35 16.01 8.33
N LYS A 53 2.31 15.52 7.55
CA LYS A 53 3.74 15.81 7.66
C LYS A 53 4.39 15.86 6.28
N ASP A 54 5.63 16.30 6.22
CA ASP A 54 6.41 16.20 4.98
C ASP A 54 6.71 14.74 4.65
N TYR A 55 6.73 14.41 3.37
CA TYR A 55 7.18 13.09 2.92
C TYR A 55 8.62 12.80 3.39
N ASN A 56 8.85 11.63 3.95
CA ASN A 56 10.09 11.24 4.62
C ASN A 56 10.48 12.14 5.81
N GLY A 57 9.58 12.96 6.31
CA GLY A 57 9.78 13.86 7.45
C GLY A 57 9.02 13.40 8.69
N THR A 58 9.24 14.12 9.80
CA THR A 58 8.52 13.93 11.06
C THR A 58 7.61 15.10 11.42
N THR A 59 7.74 16.21 10.71
CA THR A 59 6.97 17.45 10.90
C THR A 59 6.63 18.05 9.56
N LEU A 60 5.76 19.04 9.55
CA LEU A 60 5.40 19.79 8.35
C LEU A 60 6.25 21.06 8.27
N THR A 61 7.11 21.15 7.26
CA THR A 61 7.97 22.31 6.96
C THR A 61 7.71 22.89 5.57
N GLN A 62 7.03 22.14 4.72
CA GLN A 62 6.69 22.54 3.36
C GLN A 62 5.63 23.67 3.33
N PRO A 63 5.56 24.45 2.25
CA PRO A 63 4.72 25.64 2.17
C PRO A 63 3.23 25.32 1.95
N TRP A 64 2.72 24.28 2.55
CA TRP A 64 1.30 24.00 2.65
C TRP A 64 0.67 24.78 3.78
N HIS A 65 -0.55 25.29 3.57
CA HIS A 65 -1.23 26.11 4.55
C HIS A 65 -2.74 25.92 4.51
N VAL A 66 -3.43 26.41 5.54
CA VAL A 66 -4.88 26.37 5.61
C VAL A 66 -5.43 27.77 5.27
N VAL A 67 -6.28 27.84 4.25
CA VAL A 67 -6.97 29.06 3.82
C VAL A 67 -8.44 28.75 3.58
N ASP A 68 -9.33 29.50 4.20
CA ASP A 68 -10.78 29.41 4.03
C ASP A 68 -11.32 27.97 4.19
N GLY A 69 -10.79 27.24 5.19
CA GLY A 69 -11.17 25.86 5.44
C GLY A 69 -10.65 24.85 4.42
N CYS A 70 -9.61 25.18 3.66
CA CYS A 70 -9.01 24.31 2.67
C CYS A 70 -7.52 24.09 2.97
N ILE A 71 -7.00 22.87 2.75
CA ILE A 71 -5.57 22.64 2.56
C ILE A 71 -5.19 23.24 1.20
N GLN A 72 -4.19 24.09 1.17
CA GLN A 72 -3.77 24.73 -0.07
C GLN A 72 -2.27 24.56 -0.30
N ALA A 73 -1.93 24.07 -1.51
CA ALA A 73 -0.58 24.16 -2.02
C ALA A 73 -0.25 25.59 -2.39
N LYS A 74 0.92 26.08 -2.02
CA LYS A 74 1.35 27.44 -2.32
C LYS A 74 1.46 27.68 -3.82
N GLY A 75 2.04 26.73 -4.55
CA GLY A 75 2.24 26.83 -5.98
C GLY A 75 3.09 28.04 -6.34
N ASP A 76 4.38 27.99 -6.06
CA ASP A 76 5.30 29.12 -6.31
C ASP A 76 5.92 29.10 -7.71
N GLY A 77 5.47 28.18 -8.57
CA GLY A 77 5.96 28.02 -9.94
C GLY A 77 7.19 27.14 -10.07
N SER A 78 7.64 26.52 -8.98
CA SER A 78 8.76 25.55 -9.04
C SER A 78 8.24 24.11 -9.03
N ASP A 79 8.90 23.23 -9.81
CA ASP A 79 8.66 21.78 -9.75
C ASP A 79 9.26 21.12 -8.49
N ALA A 80 10.02 21.87 -7.69
CA ALA A 80 10.56 21.43 -6.42
C ALA A 80 9.50 21.49 -5.31
N SER A 81 8.31 21.12 -5.66
CA SER A 81 7.16 21.19 -4.81
C SER A 81 7.23 20.16 -3.68
N GLY A 82 6.74 20.57 -2.53
CA GLY A 82 6.61 19.73 -1.39
C GLY A 82 5.51 18.69 -1.55
N TYR A 83 5.74 17.57 -0.98
CA TYR A 83 4.72 16.52 -0.79
C TYR A 83 4.37 16.47 0.68
N ILE A 84 3.08 16.47 1.00
CA ILE A 84 2.62 16.18 2.35
C ILE A 84 1.91 14.84 2.38
N VAL A 85 2.13 14.12 3.47
CA VAL A 85 1.60 12.78 3.66
C VAL A 85 0.85 12.67 4.98
N THR A 86 -0.07 11.72 5.05
CA THR A 86 -0.75 11.39 6.30
C THR A 86 0.22 10.73 7.30
N ASP A 87 0.05 10.98 8.60
CA ASP A 87 0.80 10.27 9.64
C ASP A 87 0.48 8.78 9.66
N LYS A 88 -0.77 8.43 9.35
CA LYS A 88 -1.28 7.06 9.35
C LYS A 88 -1.18 6.45 7.96
N GLN A 89 -0.86 5.16 7.90
CA GLN A 89 -0.93 4.32 6.70
C GLN A 89 -2.32 3.69 6.57
N TYR A 90 -2.77 3.52 5.33
CA TYR A 90 -4.05 2.91 4.97
C TYR A 90 -3.82 1.76 3.99
N GLU A 91 -4.62 0.70 4.13
CA GLU A 91 -4.52 -0.49 3.28
C GLU A 91 -5.71 -0.57 2.31
N ASN A 92 -6.89 -0.86 2.84
CA ASN A 92 -8.13 -0.92 2.07
C ASN A 92 -9.03 0.22 2.53
N PHE A 93 -9.54 0.99 1.60
CA PHE A 93 -10.27 2.21 1.95
C PHE A 93 -11.21 2.71 0.84
N GLU A 94 -12.17 3.53 1.23
CA GLU A 94 -12.79 4.53 0.39
C GLU A 94 -12.25 5.90 0.82
N LEU A 95 -11.62 6.64 -0.09
CA LEU A 95 -11.09 8.00 0.12
C LEU A 95 -11.87 8.98 -0.75
N SER A 96 -12.46 10.01 -0.17
CA SER A 96 -13.18 11.05 -0.89
C SER A 96 -12.64 12.42 -0.53
N TRP A 97 -12.52 13.32 -1.53
CA TRP A 97 -12.07 14.69 -1.33
C TRP A 97 -12.65 15.61 -2.39
N ASP A 98 -12.83 16.89 -2.03
CA ASP A 98 -13.07 17.95 -2.98
C ASP A 98 -11.76 18.66 -3.33
N TRP A 99 -11.60 19.00 -4.60
CA TRP A 99 -10.42 19.70 -5.09
C TRP A 99 -10.77 20.81 -6.06
N LYS A 100 -9.89 21.80 -6.12
CA LYS A 100 -9.98 22.94 -7.04
C LYS A 100 -8.56 23.35 -7.45
N LEU A 101 -8.32 23.46 -8.76
CA LEU A 101 -7.04 23.87 -9.32
C LEU A 101 -7.08 25.30 -9.82
N SER A 102 -5.94 25.98 -9.79
CA SER A 102 -5.69 27.20 -10.55
C SER A 102 -5.67 26.91 -12.05
N LYS A 103 -5.69 27.97 -12.87
CA LYS A 103 -5.57 27.84 -14.33
C LYS A 103 -4.25 27.14 -14.71
N GLY A 104 -4.33 26.08 -15.51
CA GLY A 104 -3.18 25.26 -15.90
C GLY A 104 -2.60 24.45 -14.74
N GLY A 105 -3.37 24.31 -13.63
CA GLY A 105 -2.91 23.62 -12.42
C GLY A 105 -2.69 22.13 -12.62
N ASN A 106 -1.71 21.60 -11.89
CA ASN A 106 -1.35 20.19 -11.80
C ASN A 106 -1.13 19.82 -10.33
N SER A 107 -1.67 18.70 -9.93
CA SER A 107 -1.54 18.09 -8.60
C SER A 107 -1.89 16.61 -8.69
N GLY A 108 -1.87 15.90 -7.54
CA GLY A 108 -2.22 14.49 -7.47
C GLY A 108 -2.60 14.06 -6.06
N MET A 109 -3.41 13.00 -6.00
CA MET A 109 -3.65 12.23 -4.79
C MET A 109 -2.97 10.88 -4.95
N LEU A 110 -1.85 10.67 -4.21
CA LEU A 110 -1.15 9.40 -4.23
C LEU A 110 -1.57 8.55 -3.03
N TYR A 111 -1.54 7.25 -3.21
CA TYR A 111 -1.92 6.29 -2.17
C TYR A 111 -0.91 5.14 -2.09
N HIS A 112 -0.89 4.41 -0.98
CA HIS A 112 0.08 3.36 -0.67
C HIS A 112 1.54 3.81 -0.83
N VAL A 113 1.80 5.09 -0.55
CA VAL A 113 3.14 5.64 -0.61
C VAL A 113 4.00 5.05 0.50
N VAL A 114 5.19 4.60 0.15
CA VAL A 114 6.20 4.08 1.09
C VAL A 114 7.19 5.17 1.43
N GLU A 115 7.37 5.42 2.72
CA GLU A 115 8.38 6.35 3.20
C GLU A 115 9.66 5.60 3.56
N ARG A 116 10.72 5.88 2.83
CA ARG A 116 12.08 5.40 3.10
C ARG A 116 13.10 6.37 2.52
N PRO A 117 14.27 6.56 3.16
CA PRO A 117 15.26 7.53 2.72
C PRO A 117 15.76 7.35 1.28
N GLN A 118 15.77 6.11 0.76
CA GLN A 118 16.18 5.82 -0.62
C GLN A 118 15.16 6.27 -1.66
N PHE A 119 13.92 6.51 -1.28
CA PHE A 119 12.88 7.01 -2.18
C PHE A 119 12.80 8.53 -2.07
N ALA A 120 13.47 9.23 -2.97
CA ALA A 120 13.53 10.69 -2.97
C ALA A 120 12.16 11.35 -3.19
N VAL A 121 11.23 10.67 -3.87
CA VAL A 121 9.90 11.18 -4.23
C VAL A 121 8.83 10.10 -4.06
N PRO A 122 7.60 10.46 -3.66
CA PRO A 122 6.56 9.50 -3.31
C PRO A 122 6.03 8.69 -4.51
N TYR A 123 6.06 9.24 -5.71
CA TYR A 123 5.52 8.61 -6.90
C TYR A 123 6.32 7.41 -7.43
N VAL A 124 7.52 7.16 -6.89
CA VAL A 124 8.28 5.95 -7.24
C VAL A 124 7.74 4.69 -6.54
N THR A 125 6.87 4.88 -5.55
CA THR A 125 6.22 3.79 -4.81
C THR A 125 4.71 3.86 -4.86
N GLY A 126 4.11 5.06 -4.77
CA GLY A 126 2.67 5.27 -4.68
C GLY A 126 2.00 5.53 -6.02
N PRO A 127 0.97 4.77 -6.40
CA PRO A 127 0.09 5.11 -7.50
C PRO A 127 -0.61 6.45 -7.29
N GLU A 128 -0.94 7.13 -8.39
CA GLU A 128 -1.46 8.49 -8.38
C GLU A 128 -2.78 8.61 -9.14
N TYR A 129 -3.80 9.15 -8.46
CA TYR A 129 -4.97 9.74 -9.12
C TYR A 129 -4.59 11.14 -9.60
N GLN A 130 -4.41 11.31 -10.91
CA GLN A 130 -3.96 12.57 -11.52
C GLN A 130 -5.03 13.67 -11.43
N LEU A 131 -4.61 14.85 -11.02
CA LEU A 131 -5.40 16.08 -10.98
C LEU A 131 -4.75 17.13 -11.87
N ILE A 132 -5.41 17.51 -12.98
CA ILE A 132 -4.84 18.46 -13.94
C ILE A 132 -5.94 19.27 -14.64
N ASP A 133 -5.69 20.55 -14.86
CA ASP A 133 -6.53 21.42 -15.69
C ASP A 133 -6.11 21.28 -17.16
N GLU A 134 -6.53 20.17 -17.80
CA GLU A 134 -6.13 19.79 -19.17
C GLU A 134 -6.32 20.94 -20.19
N PRO A 135 -7.49 21.66 -20.22
CA PRO A 135 -7.72 22.66 -21.26
C PRO A 135 -6.78 23.85 -21.20
N ASN A 136 -6.18 24.12 -20.04
CA ASN A 136 -5.32 25.28 -19.81
C ASN A 136 -3.87 24.90 -19.49
N PHE A 137 -3.54 23.62 -19.49
CA PHE A 137 -2.16 23.18 -19.24
C PHE A 137 -1.25 23.68 -20.38
N PRO A 138 -0.07 24.24 -20.07
CA PRO A 138 0.73 24.94 -21.07
C PRO A 138 1.38 24.02 -22.13
N GLU A 139 1.51 22.73 -21.82
CA GLU A 139 2.18 21.75 -22.67
C GLU A 139 1.19 20.70 -23.18
N PRO A 140 1.44 20.09 -24.35
CA PRO A 140 0.67 18.93 -24.80
C PRO A 140 0.76 17.78 -23.81
N LEU A 141 -0.39 17.18 -23.49
CA LEU A 141 -0.49 16.04 -22.57
C LEU A 141 -0.72 14.74 -23.34
N GLU A 142 0.07 13.74 -23.02
CA GLU A 142 -0.22 12.37 -23.40
C GLU A 142 -1.46 11.87 -22.64
N GLU A 143 -2.15 10.86 -23.17
CA GLU A 143 -3.38 10.34 -22.57
C GLU A 143 -3.22 9.88 -21.11
N TRP A 144 -2.07 9.30 -20.80
CA TRP A 144 -1.72 8.80 -19.47
C TRP A 144 -1.34 9.88 -18.44
N GLN A 145 -1.30 11.17 -18.86
CA GLN A 145 -1.03 12.33 -17.99
C GLN A 145 -2.31 13.13 -17.66
N LYS A 146 -3.45 12.72 -18.21
CA LYS A 146 -4.70 13.48 -18.12
C LYS A 146 -5.44 13.25 -16.81
N LEU A 147 -6.45 14.06 -16.55
CA LEU A 147 -7.27 13.99 -15.35
C LEU A 147 -7.87 12.61 -15.11
N GLY A 148 -7.81 12.15 -13.86
CA GLY A 148 -8.50 10.93 -13.41
C GLY A 148 -7.82 9.61 -13.78
N VAL A 149 -6.71 9.65 -14.52
CA VAL A 149 -5.92 8.44 -14.80
C VAL A 149 -5.33 7.86 -13.51
N ASP A 150 -5.10 6.56 -13.47
CA ASP A 150 -4.04 5.95 -12.66
C ASP A 150 -2.74 6.17 -13.44
N TYR A 151 -1.93 7.11 -12.96
CA TYR A 151 -0.88 7.77 -13.73
C TYR A 151 0.09 6.79 -14.39
N ALA A 152 0.12 6.84 -15.73
CA ALA A 152 0.93 5.99 -16.60
C ALA A 152 0.63 4.49 -16.50
N MET A 153 -0.55 4.11 -15.96
CA MET A 153 -1.00 2.72 -15.84
C MET A 153 -2.36 2.49 -16.53
N HIS A 154 -3.42 3.17 -16.05
CA HIS A 154 -4.78 2.93 -16.52
C HIS A 154 -5.49 4.22 -16.92
N LEU A 155 -6.25 4.15 -18.02
CA LEU A 155 -6.97 5.29 -18.57
C LEU A 155 -8.46 5.24 -18.19
N PRO A 156 -9.07 6.40 -17.84
CA PRO A 156 -10.49 6.46 -17.53
C PRO A 156 -11.37 6.38 -18.79
N ASP A 157 -12.63 6.00 -18.58
CA ASP A 157 -13.67 6.14 -19.58
C ASP A 157 -14.10 7.62 -19.70
N LYS A 158 -13.56 8.28 -20.72
CA LYS A 158 -13.83 9.71 -20.98
C LYS A 158 -15.32 10.04 -21.18
N SER A 159 -16.13 9.07 -21.64
CA SER A 159 -17.55 9.29 -21.84
C SER A 159 -18.33 9.51 -20.55
N LYS A 160 -17.77 9.06 -19.42
CA LYS A 160 -18.34 9.21 -18.08
C LYS A 160 -17.83 10.42 -17.32
N MET A 161 -16.77 11.06 -17.82
CA MET A 161 -16.14 12.19 -17.12
C MET A 161 -17.01 13.45 -17.22
N LYS A 162 -17.43 13.97 -16.07
CA LYS A 162 -18.16 15.24 -15.95
C LYS A 162 -17.32 16.17 -15.08
N VAL A 163 -16.47 16.97 -15.70
CA VAL A 163 -15.56 17.89 -15.03
C VAL A 163 -16.23 19.26 -14.89
N ASN A 164 -16.25 19.83 -13.68
CA ASN A 164 -16.68 21.20 -13.47
C ASN A 164 -15.62 22.18 -14.01
N PRO A 165 -16.03 23.37 -14.49
CA PRO A 165 -15.10 24.34 -15.07
C PRO A 165 -13.91 24.67 -14.15
N GLN A 166 -12.80 25.10 -14.75
CA GLN A 166 -11.63 25.59 -14.03
C GLN A 166 -12.01 26.65 -12.99
N GLY A 167 -11.49 26.51 -11.77
CA GLY A 167 -11.80 27.36 -10.62
C GLY A 167 -13.04 26.95 -9.83
N GLU A 168 -13.81 25.97 -10.31
CA GLU A 168 -14.92 25.35 -9.59
C GLU A 168 -14.43 24.10 -8.82
N TRP A 169 -15.20 23.72 -7.81
CA TRP A 169 -14.92 22.53 -7.02
C TRP A 169 -15.34 21.25 -7.78
N ASN A 170 -14.46 20.26 -7.78
CA ASN A 170 -14.76 18.90 -8.19
C ASN A 170 -14.61 17.97 -6.99
N ASN A 171 -15.35 16.86 -6.99
CA ASN A 171 -15.20 15.78 -6.03
C ASN A 171 -14.56 14.58 -6.71
N SER A 172 -13.58 13.97 -6.07
CA SER A 172 -13.02 12.68 -6.47
C SER A 172 -13.12 11.67 -5.35
N LYS A 173 -13.16 10.39 -5.73
CA LYS A 173 -13.09 9.28 -4.79
C LYS A 173 -12.20 8.17 -5.36
N ILE A 174 -11.40 7.56 -4.50
CA ILE A 174 -10.72 6.29 -4.74
C ILE A 174 -11.38 5.24 -3.86
N VAL A 175 -11.70 4.09 -4.42
CA VAL A 175 -11.98 2.86 -3.67
C VAL A 175 -10.80 1.93 -3.90
N PHE A 176 -10.20 1.46 -2.82
CA PHE A 176 -9.18 0.42 -2.86
C PHE A 176 -9.63 -0.73 -1.95
N ASP A 177 -10.11 -1.82 -2.53
CA ASP A 177 -10.64 -2.99 -1.83
C ASP A 177 -9.89 -4.27 -2.21
N ASN A 178 -8.82 -4.59 -1.46
CA ASN A 178 -8.06 -5.84 -1.61
C ASN A 178 -7.52 -6.08 -3.04
N GLY A 179 -7.06 -5.00 -3.69
CA GLY A 179 -6.53 -5.00 -5.05
C GLY A 179 -7.50 -4.53 -6.12
N HIS A 180 -8.80 -4.55 -5.86
CA HIS A 180 -9.79 -3.89 -6.72
C HIS A 180 -9.73 -2.37 -6.51
N VAL A 181 -9.52 -1.62 -7.59
CA VAL A 181 -9.35 -0.17 -7.55
C VAL A 181 -10.38 0.53 -8.42
N GLU A 182 -11.02 1.56 -7.87
CA GLU A 182 -11.94 2.42 -8.62
C GLU A 182 -11.54 3.89 -8.47
N HIS A 183 -11.59 4.64 -9.58
CA HIS A 183 -11.56 6.11 -9.56
C HIS A 183 -12.93 6.66 -9.91
N TRP A 184 -13.37 7.65 -9.14
CA TRP A 184 -14.64 8.34 -9.30
C TRP A 184 -14.42 9.84 -9.47
N LEU A 185 -15.23 10.48 -10.29
CA LEU A 185 -15.23 11.93 -10.50
C LEU A 185 -16.66 12.45 -10.51
N ASN A 186 -16.98 13.39 -9.62
CA ASN A 186 -18.30 14.03 -9.49
C ASN A 186 -19.46 13.01 -9.45
N GLY A 187 -19.26 11.91 -8.72
CA GLY A 187 -20.27 10.84 -8.51
C GLY A 187 -20.33 9.78 -9.60
N GLU A 188 -19.52 9.87 -10.64
CA GLU A 188 -19.45 8.86 -11.71
C GLU A 188 -18.17 8.02 -11.59
N LYS A 189 -18.27 6.70 -11.65
CA LYS A 189 -17.09 5.81 -11.74
C LYS A 189 -16.50 5.91 -13.14
N ILE A 190 -15.28 6.46 -13.21
CA ILE A 190 -14.57 6.74 -14.47
C ILE A 190 -13.53 5.68 -14.82
N LEU A 191 -13.03 4.94 -13.83
CA LEU A 191 -11.99 3.92 -14.01
C LEU A 191 -12.17 2.81 -12.99
N GLU A 192 -11.89 1.56 -13.39
CA GLU A 192 -11.73 0.43 -12.48
C GLU A 192 -10.69 -0.55 -13.03
N PHE A 193 -9.93 -1.18 -12.14
CA PHE A 193 -8.93 -2.19 -12.50
C PHE A 193 -8.58 -3.08 -11.30
N GLU A 194 -7.91 -4.20 -11.58
CA GLU A 194 -7.35 -5.10 -10.56
C GLU A 194 -5.84 -4.92 -10.48
N ALA A 195 -5.35 -4.45 -9.32
CA ALA A 195 -3.93 -4.35 -9.03
C ALA A 195 -3.32 -5.75 -8.82
N TRP A 196 -2.01 -5.87 -9.06
CA TRP A 196 -1.21 -7.07 -8.81
C TRP A 196 -1.62 -8.31 -9.60
N THR A 197 -2.29 -8.12 -10.74
CA THR A 197 -2.54 -9.18 -11.74
C THR A 197 -1.39 -9.22 -12.75
N ASP A 198 -1.33 -10.31 -13.52
CA ASP A 198 -0.32 -10.43 -14.60
C ASP A 198 -0.37 -9.24 -15.57
N ASP A 199 -1.57 -8.78 -15.95
CA ASP A 199 -1.78 -7.59 -16.81
C ASP A 199 -1.26 -6.30 -16.15
N TRP A 200 -1.51 -6.14 -14.84
CA TRP A 200 -1.00 -5.00 -14.08
C TRP A 200 0.55 -5.00 -14.04
N TYR A 201 1.17 -6.17 -13.78
CA TYR A 201 2.63 -6.30 -13.80
C TYR A 201 3.21 -6.05 -15.19
N GLU A 202 2.57 -6.54 -16.25
CA GLU A 202 3.01 -6.28 -17.62
C GLU A 202 2.99 -4.78 -17.93
N LYS A 203 1.92 -4.06 -17.59
CA LYS A 203 1.83 -2.60 -17.77
C LYS A 203 2.91 -1.86 -16.98
N LYS A 204 3.09 -2.19 -15.70
CA LYS A 204 4.13 -1.60 -14.84
C LYS A 204 5.52 -1.78 -15.46
N ASN A 205 5.85 -3.01 -15.86
CA ASN A 205 7.20 -3.36 -16.30
C ASN A 205 7.50 -2.96 -17.75
N SER A 206 6.51 -2.68 -18.58
CA SER A 206 6.69 -2.23 -19.97
C SER A 206 6.56 -0.71 -20.15
N GLY A 207 6.03 0.02 -19.16
CA GLY A 207 5.75 1.45 -19.23
C GLY A 207 6.75 2.33 -18.50
N LYS A 208 6.29 3.53 -18.10
CA LYS A 208 7.06 4.52 -17.34
C LYS A 208 7.68 3.94 -16.07
N TRP A 209 7.01 3.01 -15.43
CA TRP A 209 7.39 2.45 -14.14
C TRP A 209 8.36 1.27 -14.22
N SER A 210 8.83 0.90 -15.42
CA SER A 210 9.83 -0.16 -15.61
C SER A 210 11.14 0.08 -14.84
N ASN A 211 11.49 1.35 -14.59
CA ASN A 211 12.65 1.76 -13.80
C ASN A 211 12.30 2.09 -12.33
N ALA A 212 11.09 1.80 -11.88
CA ALA A 212 10.65 1.97 -10.50
C ALA A 212 10.17 0.61 -9.94
N PRO A 213 11.09 -0.27 -9.53
CA PRO A 213 10.74 -1.65 -9.15
C PRO A 213 9.73 -1.73 -8.01
N GLU A 214 9.71 -0.74 -7.13
CA GLU A 214 8.82 -0.70 -5.96
C GLU A 214 7.46 -0.02 -6.22
N TYR A 215 7.23 0.51 -7.44
CA TYR A 215 5.98 1.20 -7.78
C TYR A 215 4.76 0.29 -7.61
N GLY A 216 3.81 0.75 -6.79
CA GLY A 216 2.50 0.12 -6.57
C GLY A 216 2.53 -1.24 -5.86
N LEU A 217 3.68 -1.70 -5.34
CA LEU A 217 3.79 -3.02 -4.70
C LEU A 217 3.28 -3.03 -3.26
N ALA A 218 3.38 -1.91 -2.55
CA ALA A 218 2.96 -1.82 -1.16
C ALA A 218 1.46 -2.05 -1.02
N LYS A 219 1.08 -2.90 -0.04
CA LYS A 219 -0.33 -3.21 0.24
C LYS A 219 -0.96 -2.17 1.17
N LYS A 220 -0.15 -1.43 1.91
CA LYS A 220 -0.54 -0.29 2.73
C LYS A 220 0.51 0.81 2.62
N GLY A 221 0.12 2.05 2.84
CA GLY A 221 1.02 3.18 2.83
C GLY A 221 0.31 4.48 3.21
N VAL A 222 1.04 5.55 3.23
CA VAL A 222 0.47 6.87 3.50
C VAL A 222 -0.24 7.41 2.26
N LEU A 223 -1.20 8.30 2.48
CA LEU A 223 -1.81 9.11 1.42
C LEU A 223 -0.95 10.36 1.23
N CYS A 224 -0.86 10.86 0.00
CA CYS A 224 0.00 11.97 -0.32
C CYS A 224 -0.72 13.00 -1.20
N LEU A 225 -0.59 14.28 -0.85
CA LEU A 225 -0.96 15.40 -1.70
C LEU A 225 0.30 15.97 -2.35
N GLN A 226 0.19 16.24 -3.66
CA GLN A 226 1.27 16.79 -4.46
C GLN A 226 1.08 18.30 -4.70
N ASP A 227 2.12 19.10 -4.48
CA ASP A 227 2.25 20.43 -5.05
C ASP A 227 3.16 20.35 -6.30
N HIS A 228 2.65 20.65 -7.46
CA HIS A 228 3.40 20.64 -8.74
C HIS A 228 3.61 22.08 -9.26
N GLY A 229 3.89 23.02 -8.36
CA GLY A 229 4.18 24.41 -8.70
C GLY A 229 2.96 25.28 -9.00
N TYR A 230 1.75 24.75 -8.87
CA TYR A 230 0.49 25.46 -9.10
C TYR A 230 -0.41 25.44 -7.87
N PRO A 231 -1.11 26.54 -7.55
CA PRO A 231 -2.07 26.53 -6.45
C PRO A 231 -3.15 25.47 -6.66
N ALA A 232 -3.25 24.57 -5.73
CA ALA A 232 -4.28 23.54 -5.62
C ALA A 232 -4.93 23.61 -4.24
N SER A 233 -6.24 23.47 -4.15
CA SER A 233 -6.99 23.55 -2.90
C SER A 233 -7.78 22.27 -2.68
N PHE A 234 -7.78 21.79 -1.43
CA PHE A 234 -8.43 20.54 -1.02
C PHE A 234 -9.29 20.76 0.23
N ARG A 235 -10.46 20.16 0.27
CA ARG A 235 -11.37 20.17 1.42
C ARG A 235 -12.18 18.88 1.48
N ASN A 236 -12.95 18.67 2.53
CA ASN A 236 -13.82 17.51 2.69
C ASN A 236 -13.07 16.18 2.52
N LEU A 237 -11.77 16.16 2.88
CA LEU A 237 -10.97 14.95 2.84
C LEU A 237 -11.46 13.99 3.93
N LYS A 238 -12.02 12.87 3.52
CA LYS A 238 -12.53 11.85 4.42
C LYS A 238 -12.23 10.45 3.91
N ILE A 239 -12.02 9.54 4.83
CA ILE A 239 -11.66 8.16 4.55
C ILE A 239 -12.53 7.19 5.36
N LYS A 240 -12.83 6.06 4.76
CA LYS A 240 -13.44 4.91 5.42
C LYS A 240 -12.55 3.70 5.18
N GLU A 241 -12.05 3.10 6.25
CA GLU A 241 -11.24 1.89 6.15
C GLU A 241 -12.13 0.68 5.83
N LEU A 242 -11.69 -0.14 4.90
CA LEU A 242 -12.36 -1.37 4.50
C LEU A 242 -11.64 -2.59 5.08
N PRO A 243 -12.35 -3.68 5.34
CA PRO A 243 -11.74 -4.87 5.94
C PRO A 243 -10.77 -5.57 4.99
N ARG A 244 -9.66 -6.07 5.54
CA ARG A 244 -8.76 -6.98 4.82
C ARG A 244 -9.47 -8.31 4.59
N LYS A 245 -9.30 -8.88 3.41
CA LYS A 245 -9.74 -10.23 3.05
C LYS A 245 -8.53 -11.17 3.10
N SER A 246 -8.61 -12.17 3.95
CA SER A 246 -7.58 -13.20 4.02
C SER A 246 -7.56 -14.03 2.73
N LYS A 247 -6.37 -14.26 2.18
CA LYS A 247 -6.14 -15.01 0.95
C LYS A 247 -5.05 -16.04 1.15
N GLU A 248 -5.26 -17.25 0.64
CA GLU A 248 -4.20 -18.26 0.56
C GLU A 248 -3.43 -18.08 -0.76
N VAL A 249 -2.11 -18.09 -0.65
CA VAL A 249 -1.18 -17.89 -1.77
C VAL A 249 -0.17 -19.02 -1.76
N ASN A 250 -0.02 -19.71 -2.88
CA ASN A 250 1.11 -20.60 -3.11
C ASN A 250 2.25 -19.76 -3.70
N LEU A 251 3.26 -19.46 -2.90
CA LEU A 251 4.41 -18.66 -3.35
C LEU A 251 5.26 -19.39 -4.40
N PHE A 252 5.17 -20.72 -4.48
CA PHE A 252 5.90 -21.53 -5.44
C PHE A 252 4.96 -22.54 -6.12
N ASN A 253 4.92 -22.50 -7.45
CA ASN A 253 4.00 -23.30 -8.28
C ASN A 253 4.53 -24.72 -8.60
N GLY A 254 5.78 -25.05 -8.25
CA GLY A 254 6.43 -26.34 -8.56
C GLY A 254 6.94 -26.47 -9.99
N VAL A 255 6.83 -25.43 -10.84
CA VAL A 255 7.14 -25.52 -12.27
C VAL A 255 8.25 -24.54 -12.67
N ASP A 256 8.17 -23.29 -12.21
CA ASP A 256 9.10 -22.23 -12.56
C ASP A 256 9.23 -21.20 -11.42
N LEU A 257 9.97 -20.14 -11.65
CA LEU A 257 10.20 -19.03 -10.71
C LEU A 257 9.23 -17.86 -10.91
N LYS A 258 8.09 -18.07 -11.54
CA LYS A 258 7.09 -17.02 -11.72
C LYS A 258 6.67 -16.44 -10.36
N GLY A 259 6.67 -15.12 -10.23
CA GLY A 259 6.41 -14.41 -8.97
C GLY A 259 7.64 -14.20 -8.09
N TRP A 260 8.82 -14.54 -8.61
CA TRP A 260 10.10 -14.36 -7.94
C TRP A 260 11.12 -13.65 -8.82
N GLU A 261 12.01 -12.89 -8.18
CA GLU A 261 13.17 -12.22 -8.80
C GLU A 261 14.44 -12.67 -8.11
N ALA A 262 15.46 -13.04 -8.90
CA ALA A 262 16.76 -13.47 -8.38
C ALA A 262 17.76 -12.30 -8.33
N TYR A 263 18.49 -12.18 -7.25
CA TYR A 263 19.54 -11.19 -7.01
C TYR A 263 20.83 -11.89 -6.60
N GLY A 264 21.95 -11.45 -7.19
CA GLY A 264 23.25 -12.10 -7.02
C GLY A 264 23.56 -13.09 -8.13
N THR A 265 24.63 -13.85 -7.97
CA THR A 265 25.12 -14.83 -8.97
C THR A 265 24.83 -16.26 -8.58
N GLU A 266 24.17 -16.48 -7.45
CA GLU A 266 23.76 -17.77 -6.91
C GLU A 266 22.71 -18.43 -7.81
N LEU A 267 22.69 -19.75 -7.81
CA LEU A 267 21.84 -20.52 -8.72
C LEU A 267 20.48 -20.79 -8.07
N TRP A 268 19.43 -20.32 -8.73
CA TRP A 268 18.05 -20.59 -8.37
C TRP A 268 17.35 -21.27 -9.55
N TYR A 269 16.84 -22.49 -9.34
CA TYR A 269 16.19 -23.23 -10.41
C TYR A 269 15.16 -24.22 -9.88
N VAL A 270 14.31 -24.69 -10.77
CA VAL A 270 13.29 -25.70 -10.46
C VAL A 270 13.67 -27.03 -11.07
N LYS A 271 13.64 -28.09 -10.27
CA LYS A 271 13.86 -29.48 -10.72
C LYS A 271 12.98 -30.42 -9.90
N ASP A 272 12.30 -31.35 -10.59
CA ASP A 272 11.46 -32.39 -9.99
C ASP A 272 10.39 -31.82 -9.03
N GLY A 273 9.83 -30.63 -9.34
CA GLY A 273 8.85 -29.94 -8.51
C GLY A 273 9.41 -29.24 -7.26
N LEU A 274 10.74 -29.16 -7.14
CA LEU A 274 11.45 -28.52 -6.04
C LEU A 274 12.09 -27.23 -6.52
N LEU A 275 12.03 -26.19 -5.68
CA LEU A 275 12.85 -25.00 -5.81
C LEU A 275 14.20 -25.29 -5.17
N ILE A 276 15.27 -25.13 -5.92
CA ILE A 276 16.63 -25.44 -5.50
C ILE A 276 17.48 -24.19 -5.52
N CYS A 277 18.22 -23.97 -4.45
CA CYS A 277 19.27 -22.97 -4.43
C CYS A 277 20.63 -23.62 -4.21
N GLU A 278 21.62 -23.14 -4.95
CA GLU A 278 23.03 -23.57 -4.85
C GLU A 278 23.97 -22.36 -4.90
N SER A 279 25.08 -22.44 -4.17
CA SER A 279 26.10 -21.40 -4.23
C SER A 279 26.59 -21.18 -5.65
N GLY A 280 26.64 -19.93 -6.05
CA GLY A 280 27.14 -19.50 -7.33
C GLY A 280 28.68 -19.48 -7.44
N PRO A 281 29.22 -19.06 -8.58
CA PRO A 281 30.67 -19.12 -8.85
C PRO A 281 31.47 -18.13 -8.01
N ASP A 282 30.90 -17.01 -7.60
CA ASP A 282 31.57 -15.97 -6.81
C ASP A 282 31.45 -16.19 -5.31
N LYS A 283 30.61 -17.14 -4.87
CA LYS A 283 30.39 -17.53 -3.47
C LYS A 283 29.99 -16.37 -2.56
N LYS A 284 29.22 -15.43 -3.08
CA LYS A 284 28.69 -14.28 -2.35
C LYS A 284 27.29 -14.57 -1.85
N TYR A 285 26.63 -13.51 -1.34
CA TYR A 285 25.21 -13.59 -1.01
C TYR A 285 24.35 -13.61 -2.27
N GLY A 286 23.26 -14.36 -2.21
CA GLY A 286 22.23 -14.33 -3.22
C GLY A 286 20.85 -14.48 -2.60
N TYR A 287 19.85 -13.92 -3.30
CA TYR A 287 18.48 -13.90 -2.81
C TYR A 287 17.50 -14.22 -3.93
N LEU A 288 16.46 -14.95 -3.58
CA LEU A 288 15.27 -15.10 -4.40
C LEU A 288 14.11 -14.41 -3.69
N VAL A 289 13.55 -13.37 -4.29
CA VAL A 289 12.67 -12.40 -3.64
C VAL A 289 11.32 -12.41 -4.32
N THR A 290 10.22 -12.40 -3.55
CA THR A 290 8.87 -12.34 -4.11
C THR A 290 8.65 -11.02 -4.87
N CYS A 291 7.91 -11.06 -5.97
CA CYS A 291 7.51 -9.84 -6.68
C CYS A 291 6.53 -9.00 -5.86
N ASP A 292 5.74 -9.64 -5.00
CA ASP A 292 4.74 -9.01 -4.14
C ASP A 292 5.25 -8.70 -2.73
N TYR A 293 4.61 -7.71 -2.08
CA TYR A 293 4.76 -7.40 -0.66
C TYR A 293 3.81 -8.25 0.19
N TYR A 294 4.29 -8.63 1.39
CA TYR A 294 3.53 -9.36 2.39
C TYR A 294 3.81 -8.79 3.78
N ASP A 295 2.81 -8.18 4.40
CA ASP A 295 2.94 -7.52 5.71
C ASP A 295 2.57 -8.45 6.86
N ASP A 296 1.27 -8.77 6.98
CA ASP A 296 0.75 -9.71 7.98
C ASP A 296 0.41 -11.03 7.30
N PHE A 297 1.01 -12.11 7.77
CA PHE A 297 0.84 -13.42 7.14
C PHE A 297 1.16 -14.58 8.07
N ASP A 298 0.73 -15.77 7.67
CA ASP A 298 1.09 -17.06 8.22
C ASP A 298 1.70 -17.89 7.07
N LEU A 299 3.02 -18.02 7.06
CA LEU A 299 3.80 -18.70 6.04
C LEU A 299 4.26 -20.05 6.54
N THR A 300 4.06 -21.09 5.75
CA THR A 300 4.67 -22.39 5.94
C THR A 300 5.58 -22.71 4.76
N VAL A 301 6.80 -23.13 5.04
CA VAL A 301 7.76 -23.59 4.04
C VAL A 301 8.34 -24.93 4.48
N GLU A 302 8.61 -25.81 3.53
CA GLU A 302 9.41 -27.01 3.78
C GLU A 302 10.78 -26.84 3.13
N PHE A 303 11.83 -27.12 3.90
CA PHE A 303 13.21 -27.05 3.44
C PHE A 303 14.01 -28.30 3.77
N LYS A 304 15.03 -28.57 2.94
CA LYS A 304 16.00 -29.64 3.16
C LYS A 304 17.39 -29.13 2.78
N GLN A 305 18.30 -29.17 3.72
CA GLN A 305 19.70 -28.84 3.50
C GLN A 305 20.44 -30.08 3.02
N GLU A 306 21.01 -30.06 1.81
CA GLU A 306 21.79 -31.17 1.24
C GLU A 306 23.31 -30.98 1.40
N ALA A 307 23.76 -29.77 1.70
CA ALA A 307 25.13 -29.42 2.01
C ALA A 307 25.17 -28.45 3.17
N ASP A 308 26.28 -28.40 3.88
CA ASP A 308 26.49 -27.40 4.92
C ASP A 308 26.23 -26.04 4.35
N GLY A 309 25.28 -25.32 4.93
CA GLY A 309 24.95 -24.04 4.36
C GLY A 309 23.99 -23.25 5.19
N ASN A 310 24.32 -21.98 5.30
CA ASN A 310 23.47 -20.99 5.90
C ASN A 310 22.55 -20.41 4.83
N SER A 311 21.27 -20.40 5.14
CA SER A 311 20.19 -19.85 4.35
C SER A 311 19.22 -19.10 5.27
N GLY A 312 18.08 -18.66 4.78
CA GLY A 312 17.08 -18.01 5.61
C GLY A 312 15.85 -17.60 4.83
N VAL A 313 14.80 -17.30 5.59
CA VAL A 313 13.56 -16.71 5.08
C VAL A 313 13.45 -15.29 5.61
N PHE A 314 13.63 -14.31 4.73
CA PHE A 314 13.45 -12.92 5.07
C PHE A 314 11.98 -12.53 5.06
N ILE A 315 11.59 -11.70 6.01
CA ILE A 315 10.25 -11.13 6.14
C ILE A 315 10.33 -9.61 6.09
N ARG A 316 9.31 -8.97 5.49
CA ARG A 316 9.22 -7.51 5.33
C ARG A 316 10.51 -6.90 4.80
N SER A 317 11.15 -7.61 3.90
CA SER A 317 12.45 -7.24 3.35
C SER A 317 12.32 -6.29 2.17
N PHE A 318 13.38 -5.54 1.93
CA PHE A 318 13.55 -4.71 0.75
C PHE A 318 15.00 -4.73 0.30
N ILE A 319 15.22 -4.43 -0.98
CA ILE A 319 16.53 -4.49 -1.59
C ILE A 319 17.09 -3.09 -1.70
N GLU A 320 18.31 -2.92 -1.19
CA GLU A 320 19.16 -1.77 -1.45
C GLU A 320 20.39 -2.27 -2.20
N GLU A 321 20.71 -1.64 -3.31
CA GLU A 321 21.81 -2.09 -4.18
C GLU A 321 21.62 -3.55 -4.66
N ASP A 322 22.50 -4.08 -5.49
CA ASP A 322 22.30 -5.32 -6.24
C ASP A 322 22.05 -6.58 -5.38
N VAL A 323 22.65 -6.67 -4.20
CA VAL A 323 22.57 -7.86 -3.34
C VAL A 323 22.48 -7.54 -1.85
N LYS A 324 22.10 -6.31 -1.50
CA LYS A 324 21.89 -5.92 -0.13
C LYS A 324 20.41 -5.99 0.23
N VAL A 325 20.02 -7.04 0.92
CA VAL A 325 18.66 -7.23 1.41
C VAL A 325 18.57 -6.82 2.88
N ASN A 326 17.82 -5.76 3.16
CA ASN A 326 17.45 -5.34 4.50
C ASN A 326 16.17 -6.02 4.92
N GLY A 327 15.96 -6.18 6.21
CA GLY A 327 14.79 -6.84 6.78
C GLY A 327 15.17 -7.81 7.88
N TRP A 328 14.25 -8.69 8.20
CA TRP A 328 14.42 -9.65 9.30
C TRP A 328 14.45 -11.05 8.73
N GLN A 329 15.55 -11.74 9.00
CA GLN A 329 15.77 -13.12 8.59
C GLN A 329 15.29 -14.06 9.69
N VAL A 330 14.45 -15.03 9.34
CA VAL A 330 14.26 -16.26 10.10
C VAL A 330 15.30 -17.24 9.60
N GLU A 331 16.21 -17.62 10.49
CA GLU A 331 17.40 -18.38 10.16
C GLU A 331 17.07 -19.81 9.69
N VAL A 332 17.80 -20.29 8.69
CA VAL A 332 17.83 -21.69 8.23
C VAL A 332 19.31 -22.09 8.07
N ALA A 333 19.86 -22.71 9.08
CA ALA A 333 21.29 -23.02 9.16
C ALA A 333 21.51 -24.47 9.64
N PRO A 334 22.73 -24.99 9.56
CA PRO A 334 23.09 -26.27 10.21
C PRO A 334 22.84 -26.18 11.72
N LYS A 335 22.73 -27.35 12.35
CA LYS A 335 22.54 -27.46 13.80
C LYS A 335 23.63 -26.70 14.58
N GLY A 336 23.22 -25.97 15.60
CA GLY A 336 24.08 -25.08 16.40
C GLY A 336 24.28 -23.71 15.81
N HIS A 337 23.45 -23.32 14.84
CA HIS A 337 23.51 -22.02 14.16
C HIS A 337 22.15 -21.30 14.11
N ASP A 338 21.32 -21.47 15.14
CA ASP A 338 20.13 -20.67 15.42
C ASP A 338 18.94 -20.84 14.45
N THR A 339 18.74 -22.03 13.83
CA THR A 339 17.58 -22.26 12.94
C THR A 339 16.26 -21.94 13.62
N GLY A 340 15.48 -21.01 13.04
CA GLY A 340 14.24 -20.46 13.59
C GLY A 340 14.41 -19.16 14.37
N GLY A 341 15.65 -18.75 14.67
CA GLY A 341 16.00 -17.48 15.29
C GLY A 341 15.76 -16.28 14.36
N ILE A 342 15.85 -15.06 14.88
CA ILE A 342 15.60 -13.85 14.12
C ILE A 342 16.83 -12.94 14.13
N TYR A 343 17.29 -12.59 12.92
CA TYR A 343 18.40 -11.68 12.68
C TYR A 343 17.94 -10.47 11.87
N GLU A 344 18.26 -9.25 12.31
CA GLU A 344 18.03 -8.03 11.54
C GLU A 344 19.22 -7.72 10.64
N SER A 345 19.07 -7.96 9.35
CA SER A 345 20.11 -7.74 8.35
C SER A 345 20.40 -6.25 8.15
N TYR A 346 21.69 -5.89 8.17
CA TYR A 346 22.18 -4.50 8.11
C TYR A 346 21.57 -3.56 9.17
N GLY A 347 21.08 -4.13 10.28
CA GLY A 347 20.46 -3.42 11.38
C GLY A 347 21.08 -3.77 12.72
N ARG A 348 20.24 -4.27 13.65
CA ARG A 348 20.63 -4.59 15.04
C ARG A 348 21.36 -5.93 15.19
N GLY A 349 21.43 -6.75 14.13
CA GLY A 349 21.97 -8.11 14.22
C GLY A 349 20.98 -9.09 14.85
N TRP A 350 21.48 -10.03 15.64
CA TRP A 350 20.63 -11.02 16.33
C TRP A 350 19.64 -10.36 17.28
N LEU A 351 18.36 -10.58 17.03
CA LEU A 351 17.28 -10.22 17.95
C LEU A 351 17.01 -11.36 18.92
N ILE A 352 16.92 -12.58 18.41
CA ILE A 352 16.75 -13.80 19.20
C ILE A 352 17.62 -14.92 18.59
N GLN A 353 18.46 -15.50 19.41
CA GLN A 353 19.19 -16.74 19.13
C GLN A 353 18.48 -17.94 19.77
N ILE A 354 18.65 -19.11 19.19
CA ILE A 354 17.96 -20.33 19.65
C ILE A 354 18.88 -21.13 20.55
N PRO A 355 18.44 -21.54 21.77
CA PRO A 355 19.21 -22.44 22.61
C PRO A 355 19.48 -23.80 21.89
N ASP A 356 20.72 -24.33 22.03
CA ASP A 356 21.18 -25.57 21.38
C ASP A 356 20.24 -26.76 21.61
N GLU A 357 19.63 -26.83 22.80
CA GLU A 357 18.69 -27.90 23.15
C GLU A 357 17.41 -27.86 22.31
N LYS A 358 16.94 -26.66 21.87
CA LYS A 358 15.80 -26.53 20.98
C LYS A 358 16.14 -26.93 19.55
N GLU A 359 17.37 -26.73 19.10
CA GLU A 359 17.79 -27.10 17.74
C GLU A 359 17.90 -28.62 17.52
N THR A 360 17.81 -29.42 18.57
CA THR A 360 17.81 -30.89 18.46
C THR A 360 16.67 -31.45 17.60
N ILE A 361 15.63 -30.67 17.34
CA ILE A 361 14.49 -31.05 16.49
C ILE A 361 14.79 -30.89 14.99
N LEU A 362 15.87 -30.18 14.63
CA LEU A 362 16.29 -30.05 13.23
C LEU A 362 16.72 -31.40 12.68
N LYS A 363 16.15 -31.77 11.55
CA LYS A 363 16.44 -33.04 10.84
C LYS A 363 17.49 -32.77 9.77
N GLU A 364 18.74 -32.96 10.09
CA GLU A 364 19.86 -32.77 9.16
C GLU A 364 19.72 -33.69 7.93
N GLY A 365 19.85 -33.15 6.73
CA GLY A 365 19.73 -33.90 5.47
C GLY A 365 18.33 -34.45 5.16
N ASP A 366 17.30 -34.05 5.92
CA ASP A 366 15.91 -34.45 5.68
C ASP A 366 14.98 -33.21 5.67
N TRP A 367 13.72 -33.43 5.31
CA TRP A 367 12.73 -32.36 5.22
C TRP A 367 12.35 -31.85 6.61
N ASN A 368 12.42 -30.52 6.74
CA ASN A 368 11.95 -29.74 7.90
C ASN A 368 10.81 -28.82 7.48
N THR A 369 9.91 -28.55 8.42
CA THR A 369 8.84 -27.56 8.24
C THR A 369 9.12 -26.36 9.10
N MET A 370 9.26 -25.19 8.49
CA MET A 370 9.30 -23.90 9.15
C MET A 370 7.94 -23.20 8.96
N ARG A 371 7.34 -22.73 10.06
CA ARG A 371 6.19 -21.85 10.02
C ARG A 371 6.59 -20.51 10.60
N ILE A 372 6.20 -19.43 9.93
CA ILE A 372 6.49 -18.05 10.31
C ILE A 372 5.17 -17.28 10.30
N LYS A 373 4.74 -16.79 11.45
CA LYS A 373 3.57 -15.92 11.57
C LYS A 373 4.01 -14.53 11.95
N VAL A 374 3.59 -13.55 11.14
CA VAL A 374 3.82 -12.13 11.36
C VAL A 374 2.46 -11.44 11.43
N GLN A 375 2.19 -10.73 12.52
CA GLN A 375 0.95 -9.98 12.71
C GLN A 375 1.21 -8.72 13.52
N GLY A 376 1.13 -7.55 12.88
CA GLY A 376 1.55 -6.30 13.50
C GLY A 376 3.03 -6.37 13.91
N ASP A 377 3.33 -6.14 15.18
CA ASP A 377 4.65 -6.22 15.79
C ASP A 377 5.03 -7.62 16.29
N ASN A 378 4.08 -8.57 16.31
CA ASN A 378 4.33 -9.92 16.79
C ASN A 378 4.89 -10.82 15.68
N VAL A 379 5.98 -11.51 15.98
CA VAL A 379 6.61 -12.53 15.13
C VAL A 379 6.75 -13.82 15.91
N GLN A 380 6.22 -14.89 15.33
CA GLN A 380 6.31 -16.24 15.86
C GLN A 380 6.94 -17.18 14.82
N THR A 381 7.87 -18.04 15.25
CA THR A 381 8.47 -19.07 14.41
C THR A 381 8.33 -20.44 15.04
N TRP A 382 8.12 -21.47 14.21
CA TRP A 382 8.07 -22.88 14.62
C TRP A 382 8.94 -23.71 13.69
N LEU A 383 9.72 -24.61 14.24
CA LEU A 383 10.46 -25.64 13.51
C LEU A 383 9.88 -27.01 13.85
N ASN A 384 9.43 -27.74 12.84
CA ASN A 384 8.84 -29.09 12.98
C ASN A 384 7.70 -29.16 14.02
N GLY A 385 6.96 -28.06 14.19
CA GLY A 385 5.85 -27.93 15.12
C GLY A 385 6.18 -27.38 16.50
N GLU A 386 7.45 -27.27 16.88
CA GLU A 386 7.91 -26.68 18.14
C GLU A 386 8.14 -25.17 17.98
N GLU A 387 7.63 -24.37 18.93
CA GLU A 387 7.83 -22.92 18.92
C GLU A 387 9.29 -22.58 19.23
N MET A 388 9.92 -21.85 18.28
CA MET A 388 11.30 -21.39 18.43
C MET A 388 11.33 -19.98 18.99
N VAL A 389 10.56 -19.07 18.43
CA VAL A 389 10.49 -17.64 18.79
C VAL A 389 9.05 -17.16 18.91
N ASN A 390 8.81 -16.28 19.87
CA ASN A 390 7.59 -15.47 20.00
C ASN A 390 7.98 -14.12 20.61
N ILE A 391 8.07 -13.08 19.76
CA ILE A 391 8.48 -11.74 20.18
C ILE A 391 7.53 -10.67 19.63
N ASN A 392 7.50 -9.53 20.34
CA ASN A 392 6.96 -8.29 19.81
C ASN A 392 8.11 -7.31 19.57
N ASP A 393 8.14 -6.70 18.38
CA ASP A 393 9.17 -5.74 17.99
C ASP A 393 8.55 -4.62 17.14
N GLU A 394 8.51 -3.41 17.68
CA GLU A 394 7.89 -2.25 17.04
C GLU A 394 8.52 -1.91 15.68
N LYS A 395 9.83 -2.15 15.52
CA LYS A 395 10.52 -1.90 14.26
C LYS A 395 10.10 -2.92 13.19
N ILE A 396 9.92 -4.18 13.58
CA ILE A 396 9.30 -5.17 12.69
C ILE A 396 7.86 -4.76 12.37
N GLY A 397 7.10 -4.31 13.37
CA GLY A 397 5.72 -3.85 13.21
C GLY A 397 5.57 -2.70 12.21
N ALA A 398 6.51 -1.75 12.22
CA ALA A 398 6.55 -0.63 11.29
C ALA A 398 7.05 -1.02 9.88
N GLY A 399 7.68 -2.18 9.73
CA GLY A 399 8.23 -2.66 8.47
C GLY A 399 7.15 -3.15 7.51
N GLN A 400 7.46 -3.08 6.23
CA GLN A 400 6.69 -3.70 5.15
C GLN A 400 7.65 -4.11 4.03
N GLY A 401 7.29 -5.09 3.25
CA GLY A 401 8.16 -5.52 2.16
C GLY A 401 7.88 -6.94 1.68
N ARG A 402 8.90 -7.51 1.09
CA ARG A 402 8.87 -8.79 0.38
C ARG A 402 9.31 -9.95 1.29
N ILE A 403 9.01 -11.16 0.87
CA ILE A 403 9.62 -12.37 1.38
C ILE A 403 10.82 -12.69 0.49
N ALA A 404 11.96 -13.06 1.10
CA ALA A 404 13.11 -13.51 0.34
C ALA A 404 13.69 -14.80 0.92
N LEU A 405 14.17 -15.67 0.05
CA LEU A 405 15.03 -16.81 0.40
C LEU A 405 16.48 -16.40 0.17
N GLN A 406 17.37 -16.81 1.06
CA GLN A 406 18.80 -16.44 1.03
C GLN A 406 19.68 -17.62 0.66
N ILE A 407 20.81 -17.32 0.02
CA ILE A 407 22.05 -18.10 0.07
C ILE A 407 23.10 -17.20 0.72
N HIS A 408 23.71 -17.70 1.79
CA HIS A 408 24.79 -17.01 2.48
C HIS A 408 26.11 -17.10 1.68
N ASP A 409 27.06 -16.23 1.93
CA ASP A 409 28.38 -16.29 1.33
C ASP A 409 29.21 -17.50 1.81
N GLY A 410 30.40 -17.71 1.23
CA GLY A 410 31.34 -18.76 1.59
C GLY A 410 31.28 -19.99 0.67
N GLY A 411 30.19 -20.23 -0.03
CA GLY A 411 30.03 -21.35 -0.95
C GLY A 411 29.72 -22.70 -0.27
N GLY A 412 29.44 -23.72 -1.08
CA GLY A 412 29.12 -25.08 -0.58
C GLY A 412 27.69 -25.23 -0.06
N ILE A 413 26.81 -24.28 -0.34
CA ILE A 413 25.43 -24.27 0.12
C ILE A 413 24.54 -24.94 -0.92
N LYS A 414 23.64 -25.81 -0.45
CA LYS A 414 22.56 -26.34 -1.25
C LYS A 414 21.34 -26.60 -0.37
N VAL A 415 20.24 -25.89 -0.67
CA VAL A 415 18.96 -26.05 0.01
C VAL A 415 17.85 -26.29 -0.98
N LEU A 416 17.00 -27.24 -0.69
CA LEU A 416 15.80 -27.56 -1.45
C LEU A 416 14.58 -27.02 -0.70
N TRP A 417 13.66 -26.42 -1.43
CA TRP A 417 12.44 -25.84 -0.90
C TRP A 417 11.20 -26.40 -1.62
N ARG A 418 10.12 -26.56 -0.87
CA ARG A 418 8.81 -26.92 -1.41
C ARG A 418 7.69 -26.45 -0.47
N ASN A 419 6.43 -26.55 -0.92
CA ASN A 419 5.26 -26.23 -0.09
C ASN A 419 5.31 -24.82 0.56
N LEU A 420 5.72 -23.81 -0.22
CA LEU A 420 5.75 -22.43 0.23
C LEU A 420 4.32 -21.87 0.19
N LYS A 421 3.58 -22.02 1.30
CA LYS A 421 2.17 -21.64 1.43
C LYS A 421 2.02 -20.49 2.39
N LEU A 422 1.41 -19.43 1.93
CA LEU A 422 1.16 -18.24 2.69
C LEU A 422 -0.34 -17.98 2.80
N LYS A 423 -0.77 -17.56 3.99
CA LYS A 423 -2.10 -17.01 4.23
C LYS A 423 -1.94 -15.56 4.70
N THR A 424 -2.52 -14.60 4.00
CA THR A 424 -2.58 -13.20 4.48
C THR A 424 -3.52 -13.10 5.68
N LEU A 425 -3.18 -12.26 6.67
CA LEU A 425 -3.93 -12.12 7.94
C LEU A 425 -4.61 -10.76 8.03
#